data_44cc59fc1b209d6bb034db6ee8874a6b
#
_entry.id   44cc59fc1b209d6bb034db6ee8874a6b
#
_cell.length_a   1.000
_cell.length_b   1.000
_cell.length_c   1.000
_cell.angle_alpha   90.00
_cell.angle_beta   90.00
_cell.angle_gamma   90.00
#
_symmetry.space_group_name_H-M   'P 1'
#
loop_
_entity.id
_entity.type
_entity.pdbx_description
1 polymer ?
#
loop_
_entity_poly.entity_id
_entity_poly.type
_entity_poly.pdbx_seq_one_letter_code
_entity_poly.pdbx_strand_id
1 'polypeptide(L)'
;MQAFLDAFMDYLALEKGLSKNSLNAYRNDLDQFLNYLQKKNISDISKLNHKLILDHLISLRDSGKTTKTVSRHLVSIRIFFRFLNDERYTNTDPSETLESPRLWSILPDTLSPKEVQQLLDFKYVNLKHKTRNQTLIELLYATGLRVSELCYLKIGDLQLEELTLRTRGKGNKERIVPIANKTVVILKNYLFEDRLNYCKNQNESHLFLSQQGKPLSRQRVWQIVKECAFSAGIKKRISPHTIRHSFATHLLENGASLRVIQEMLGHSDISTTQIYTHVDHKRLQKTHERFHPRA
;
A
#
# COMPACT_ATOMS: atom_id res chain seq x y z
N MET A 1 -15.98 22.41 19.47
CA MET A 1 -14.82 21.79 18.77
C MET A 1 -15.24 20.88 17.62
N GLN A 2 -16.37 20.17 17.71
CA GLN A 2 -16.83 19.28 16.62
C GLN A 2 -17.04 20.04 15.30
N ALA A 3 -17.65 21.23 15.35
CA ALA A 3 -17.85 22.06 14.15
C ALA A 3 -16.54 22.41 13.41
N PHE A 4 -15.46 22.65 14.16
CA PHE A 4 -14.13 22.89 13.56
C PHE A 4 -13.57 21.63 12.90
N LEU A 5 -13.80 20.46 13.49
CA LEU A 5 -13.41 19.19 12.86
C LEU A 5 -14.17 18.97 11.56
N ASP A 6 -15.48 19.22 11.55
CA ASP A 6 -16.29 19.03 10.35
C ASP A 6 -15.88 19.99 9.24
N ALA A 7 -15.66 21.30 9.55
CA ALA A 7 -15.11 22.27 8.61
C ALA A 7 -13.73 21.84 8.06
N PHE A 8 -12.86 21.32 8.92
CA PHE A 8 -11.56 20.79 8.48
C PHE A 8 -11.70 19.60 7.55
N MET A 9 -12.63 18.69 7.83
CA MET A 9 -12.87 17.54 6.96
C MET A 9 -13.40 17.95 5.58
N ASP A 10 -14.25 18.97 5.52
CA ASP A 10 -14.73 19.55 4.26
C ASP A 10 -13.58 20.22 3.49
N TYR A 11 -12.74 21.00 4.15
CA TYR A 11 -11.52 21.56 3.58
C TYR A 11 -10.61 20.47 2.95
N LEU A 12 -10.35 19.40 3.71
CA LEU A 12 -9.52 18.29 3.21
C LEU A 12 -10.16 17.57 2.02
N ALA A 13 -11.49 17.47 2.00
CA ALA A 13 -12.23 16.81 0.93
C ALA A 13 -12.30 17.66 -0.33
N LEU A 14 -12.70 18.93 -0.20
CA LEU A 14 -13.06 19.83 -1.31
C LEU A 14 -11.83 20.55 -1.87
N GLU A 15 -10.98 21.09 -1.00
CA GLU A 15 -9.82 21.88 -1.46
C GLU A 15 -8.56 21.03 -1.65
N LYS A 16 -8.28 20.09 -0.74
CA LYS A 16 -7.10 19.22 -0.87
C LYS A 16 -7.35 17.95 -1.66
N GLY A 17 -8.60 17.63 -2.01
CA GLY A 17 -8.95 16.48 -2.83
C GLY A 17 -8.48 15.15 -2.26
N LEU A 18 -8.48 14.99 -0.92
CA LEU A 18 -7.95 13.80 -0.28
C LEU A 18 -8.85 12.59 -0.48
N SER A 19 -8.24 11.41 -0.58
CA SER A 19 -8.97 10.15 -0.70
C SER A 19 -9.80 9.86 0.56
N LYS A 20 -10.94 9.15 0.41
CA LYS A 20 -11.80 8.71 1.52
C LYS A 20 -11.03 8.01 2.64
N ASN A 21 -10.01 7.20 2.30
CA ASN A 21 -9.18 6.54 3.31
C ASN A 21 -8.31 7.52 4.10
N SER A 22 -7.77 8.55 3.44
CA SER A 22 -7.01 9.61 4.11
C SER A 22 -7.92 10.43 5.01
N LEU A 23 -9.10 10.82 4.53
CA LEU A 23 -10.11 11.54 5.32
C LEU A 23 -10.49 10.76 6.58
N ASN A 24 -10.78 9.45 6.43
CA ASN A 24 -11.10 8.59 7.58
C ASN A 24 -9.94 8.50 8.58
N ALA A 25 -8.68 8.47 8.11
CA ALA A 25 -7.53 8.43 8.99
C ALA A 25 -7.39 9.73 9.79
N TYR A 26 -7.52 10.91 9.15
CA TYR A 26 -7.51 12.21 9.82
C TYR A 26 -8.66 12.32 10.82
N ARG A 27 -9.89 11.97 10.42
CA ARG A 27 -11.05 11.99 11.30
C ARG A 27 -10.82 11.13 12.54
N ASN A 28 -10.40 9.88 12.36
CA ASN A 28 -10.17 8.96 13.49
C ASN A 28 -9.10 9.47 14.47
N ASP A 29 -8.04 10.09 13.95
CA ASP A 29 -6.98 10.63 14.81
C ASP A 29 -7.48 11.84 15.62
N LEU A 30 -8.20 12.75 14.96
CA LEU A 30 -8.71 13.97 15.58
C LEU A 30 -9.89 13.68 16.51
N ASP A 31 -10.77 12.74 16.20
CA ASP A 31 -11.82 12.29 17.11
C ASP A 31 -11.23 11.75 18.42
N GLN A 32 -10.14 10.98 18.37
CA GLN A 32 -9.44 10.50 19.56
C GLN A 32 -8.85 11.68 20.36
N PHE A 33 -8.29 12.68 19.68
CA PHE A 33 -7.76 13.89 20.34
C PHE A 33 -8.89 14.71 20.98
N LEU A 34 -9.98 14.99 20.28
CA LEU A 34 -11.12 15.72 20.81
C LEU A 34 -11.78 15.00 22.01
N ASN A 35 -11.92 13.68 21.92
CA ASN A 35 -12.41 12.87 23.04
C ASN A 35 -11.48 12.94 24.26
N TYR A 36 -10.16 12.98 24.06
CA TYR A 36 -9.19 13.19 25.13
C TYR A 36 -9.40 14.57 25.81
N LEU A 37 -9.56 15.63 25.02
CA LEU A 37 -9.81 16.99 25.51
C LEU A 37 -11.14 17.07 26.28
N GLN A 38 -12.19 16.43 25.77
CA GLN A 38 -13.49 16.36 26.43
C GLN A 38 -13.40 15.70 27.83
N LYS A 39 -12.63 14.61 27.96
CA LYS A 39 -12.37 13.95 29.24
C LYS A 39 -11.62 14.84 30.22
N LYS A 40 -10.88 15.83 29.72
CA LYS A 40 -10.20 16.86 30.54
C LYS A 40 -11.06 18.10 30.76
N ASN A 41 -12.34 18.09 30.39
CA ASN A 41 -13.28 19.22 30.43
C ASN A 41 -12.78 20.46 29.67
N ILE A 42 -12.06 20.27 28.58
CA ILE A 42 -11.56 21.34 27.71
C ILE A 42 -12.45 21.39 26.45
N SER A 43 -13.26 22.43 26.36
CA SER A 43 -14.19 22.66 25.24
C SER A 43 -13.80 23.86 24.37
N ASP A 44 -12.88 24.69 24.84
CA ASP A 44 -12.45 25.93 24.19
C ASP A 44 -11.10 25.72 23.50
N ILE A 45 -11.06 26.02 22.21
CA ILE A 45 -9.86 25.86 21.38
C ILE A 45 -8.75 26.85 21.79
N SER A 46 -9.11 28.00 22.31
CA SER A 46 -8.14 29.01 22.78
C SER A 46 -7.33 28.58 24.02
N LYS A 47 -7.82 27.59 24.76
CA LYS A 47 -7.15 27.00 25.92
C LYS A 47 -6.17 25.88 25.59
N LEU A 48 -6.09 25.53 24.32
CA LEU A 48 -5.18 24.47 23.87
C LEU A 48 -3.74 24.97 23.87
N ASN A 49 -2.87 24.17 24.45
CA ASN A 49 -1.44 24.43 24.50
C ASN A 49 -0.62 23.18 24.16
N HIS A 50 0.67 23.36 23.94
CA HIS A 50 1.57 22.27 23.57
C HIS A 50 1.59 21.11 24.58
N LYS A 51 1.39 21.41 25.88
CA LYS A 51 1.37 20.42 26.96
C LYS A 51 0.20 19.46 26.81
N LEU A 52 -0.99 19.94 26.49
CA LEU A 52 -2.17 19.09 26.26
C LEU A 52 -2.01 18.15 25.08
N ILE A 53 -1.37 18.62 24.00
CA ILE A 53 -1.06 17.76 22.85
C ILE A 53 -0.04 16.70 23.26
N LEU A 54 1.02 17.09 23.97
CA LEU A 54 2.04 16.17 24.44
C LEU A 54 1.45 15.09 25.36
N ASP A 55 0.62 15.50 26.34
CA ASP A 55 -0.04 14.58 27.27
C ASP A 55 -0.96 13.59 26.53
N HIS A 56 -1.66 14.04 25.48
CA HIS A 56 -2.43 13.15 24.60
C HIS A 56 -1.51 12.13 23.91
N LEU A 57 -0.39 12.56 23.32
CA LEU A 57 0.55 11.67 22.64
C LEU A 57 1.17 10.65 23.60
N ILE A 58 1.47 11.06 24.83
CA ILE A 58 1.93 10.17 25.90
C ILE A 58 0.84 9.14 26.23
N SER A 59 -0.41 9.58 26.42
CA SER A 59 -1.53 8.67 26.71
C SER A 59 -1.76 7.62 25.62
N LEU A 60 -1.55 7.98 24.35
CA LEU A 60 -1.58 7.03 23.24
C LEU A 60 -0.47 5.98 23.36
N ARG A 61 0.75 6.41 23.69
CA ARG A 61 1.88 5.50 23.90
C ARG A 61 1.63 4.55 25.07
N ASP A 62 1.14 5.05 26.16
CA ASP A 62 0.84 4.28 27.38
C ASP A 62 -0.30 3.29 27.15
N SER A 63 -1.23 3.59 26.23
CA SER A 63 -2.26 2.66 25.76
C SER A 63 -1.74 1.58 24.77
N GLY A 64 -0.43 1.50 24.54
CA GLY A 64 0.21 0.50 23.68
C GLY A 64 0.21 0.85 22.18
N LYS A 65 -0.07 2.10 21.80
CA LYS A 65 0.04 2.52 20.39
C LYS A 65 1.50 2.57 19.95
N THR A 66 1.75 2.16 18.72
CA THR A 66 3.11 2.19 18.15
C THR A 66 3.60 3.63 17.93
N THR A 67 4.92 3.85 17.97
CA THR A 67 5.56 5.14 17.68
C THR A 67 5.08 5.72 16.34
N LYS A 68 4.90 4.87 15.33
CA LYS A 68 4.37 5.29 14.02
C LYS A 68 2.94 5.84 14.12
N THR A 69 2.10 5.23 14.94
CA THR A 69 0.73 5.71 15.19
C THR A 69 0.76 7.05 15.91
N VAL A 70 1.57 7.19 16.96
CA VAL A 70 1.73 8.44 17.71
C VAL A 70 2.23 9.57 16.80
N SER A 71 3.24 9.32 15.97
CA SER A 71 3.72 10.30 14.98
C SER A 71 2.64 10.72 14.00
N ARG A 72 1.79 9.78 13.54
CA ARG A 72 0.67 10.10 12.64
C ARG A 72 -0.37 11.00 13.32
N HIS A 73 -0.72 10.74 14.58
CA HIS A 73 -1.59 11.62 15.35
C HIS A 73 -1.04 13.04 15.46
N LEU A 74 0.26 13.18 15.74
CA LEU A 74 0.88 14.51 15.77
C LEU A 74 0.78 15.23 14.42
N VAL A 75 1.01 14.50 13.30
CA VAL A 75 0.85 15.09 11.96
C VAL A 75 -0.60 15.52 11.71
N SER A 76 -1.57 14.69 12.08
CA SER A 76 -3.00 15.03 11.96
C SER A 76 -3.37 16.28 12.76
N ILE A 77 -2.89 16.38 14.01
CA ILE A 77 -3.10 17.54 14.90
C ILE A 77 -2.44 18.80 14.31
N ARG A 78 -1.21 18.72 13.79
CA ARG A 78 -0.53 19.87 13.17
C ARG A 78 -1.29 20.41 11.96
N ILE A 79 -1.73 19.53 11.06
CA ILE A 79 -2.47 19.97 9.88
C ILE A 79 -3.79 20.61 10.28
N PHE A 80 -4.43 20.08 11.33
CA PHE A 80 -5.66 20.66 11.88
C PHE A 80 -5.42 22.06 12.47
N PHE A 81 -4.40 22.24 13.31
CA PHE A 81 -4.10 23.57 13.88
C PHE A 81 -3.64 24.58 12.82
N ARG A 82 -2.89 24.14 11.81
CA ARG A 82 -2.55 25.01 10.68
C ARG A 82 -3.81 25.49 9.95
N PHE A 83 -4.76 24.59 9.66
CA PHE A 83 -6.05 24.96 9.09
C PHE A 83 -6.78 25.98 9.97
N LEU A 84 -6.86 25.74 11.28
CA LEU A 84 -7.52 26.67 12.21
C LEU A 84 -6.86 28.03 12.25
N ASN A 85 -5.55 28.11 12.13
CA ASN A 85 -4.80 29.36 12.06
C ASN A 85 -5.00 30.08 10.71
N ASP A 86 -4.95 29.34 9.60
CA ASP A 86 -5.16 29.86 8.25
C ASP A 86 -6.58 30.45 8.10
N GLU A 87 -7.59 29.78 8.67
CA GLU A 87 -8.99 30.25 8.71
C GLU A 87 -9.28 31.26 9.82
N ARG A 88 -8.26 31.70 10.59
CA ARG A 88 -8.38 32.68 11.69
C ARG A 88 -9.31 32.26 12.83
N TYR A 89 -9.53 30.94 13.02
CA TYR A 89 -10.24 30.42 14.18
C TYR A 89 -9.37 30.45 15.45
N THR A 90 -8.06 30.52 15.30
CA THR A 90 -7.08 30.68 16.38
C THR A 90 -5.91 31.54 15.91
N ASN A 91 -5.28 32.25 16.84
CA ASN A 91 -4.10 33.10 16.57
C ASN A 91 -2.79 32.38 16.88
N THR A 92 -2.83 31.15 17.39
CA THR A 92 -1.66 30.38 17.83
C THR A 92 -1.75 28.95 17.38
N ASP A 93 -0.64 28.37 16.98
CA ASP A 93 -0.51 26.95 16.71
C ASP A 93 0.26 26.27 17.84
N PRO A 94 -0.43 25.61 18.79
CA PRO A 94 0.24 24.94 19.92
C PRO A 94 1.02 23.68 19.51
N SER A 95 0.94 23.26 18.25
CA SER A 95 1.65 22.11 17.75
C SER A 95 2.98 22.46 17.05
N GLU A 96 3.26 23.74 16.82
CA GLU A 96 4.40 24.21 16.02
C GLU A 96 5.74 23.75 16.61
N THR A 97 5.90 23.87 17.91
CA THR A 97 7.16 23.55 18.63
C THR A 97 7.33 22.07 18.97
N LEU A 98 6.31 21.23 18.74
CA LEU A 98 6.39 19.82 19.06
C LEU A 98 7.21 19.07 18.02
N GLU A 99 8.34 18.50 18.39
CA GLU A 99 9.08 17.60 17.50
C GLU A 99 8.36 16.27 17.31
N SER A 100 8.35 15.77 16.08
CA SER A 100 7.88 14.40 15.85
C SER A 100 8.81 13.42 16.57
N PRO A 101 8.26 12.42 17.29
CA PRO A 101 9.08 11.37 17.84
C PRO A 101 9.98 10.83 16.75
N ARG A 102 11.32 10.83 16.97
CA ARG A 102 12.27 10.28 15.99
C ARG A 102 11.89 8.83 15.75
N LEU A 103 11.29 8.58 14.60
CA LEU A 103 11.17 7.22 14.08
C LEU A 103 12.60 6.78 13.81
N TRP A 104 13.13 5.91 14.66
CA TRP A 104 14.27 5.10 14.25
C TRP A 104 13.79 4.43 12.96
N SER A 105 14.39 4.82 11.85
CA SER A 105 14.11 4.18 10.58
C SER A 105 14.61 2.73 10.68
N ILE A 106 13.74 1.87 11.17
CA ILE A 106 13.93 0.44 10.95
C ILE A 106 13.90 0.32 9.43
N LEU A 107 15.06 0.06 8.84
CA LEU A 107 15.16 -0.26 7.43
C LEU A 107 14.07 -1.28 7.14
N PRO A 108 13.18 -1.00 6.17
CA PRO A 108 12.08 -1.92 5.91
C PRO A 108 12.67 -3.30 5.61
N ASP A 109 12.18 -4.34 6.30
CA ASP A 109 12.60 -5.70 6.06
C ASP A 109 12.40 -6.04 4.57
N THR A 110 13.50 -6.31 3.87
CA THR A 110 13.48 -6.87 2.52
C THR A 110 13.77 -8.36 2.57
N LEU A 111 13.22 -9.10 1.64
CA LEU A 111 13.63 -10.46 1.39
C LEU A 111 14.91 -10.44 0.56
N SER A 112 15.88 -11.26 0.90
CA SER A 112 17.03 -11.50 0.03
C SER A 112 16.59 -12.27 -1.23
N PRO A 113 17.36 -12.23 -2.35
CA PRO A 113 17.05 -13.03 -3.53
C PRO A 113 16.87 -14.51 -3.24
N LYS A 114 17.63 -15.07 -2.31
CA LYS A 114 17.49 -16.48 -1.85
C LYS A 114 16.17 -16.73 -1.14
N GLU A 115 15.75 -15.83 -0.24
CA GLU A 115 14.46 -15.94 0.45
C GLU A 115 13.28 -15.79 -0.51
N VAL A 116 13.39 -14.91 -1.50
CA VAL A 116 12.38 -14.79 -2.56
C VAL A 116 12.32 -16.06 -3.39
N GLN A 117 13.44 -16.59 -3.81
CA GLN A 117 13.47 -17.85 -4.55
C GLN A 117 12.88 -19.00 -3.74
N GLN A 118 13.23 -19.09 -2.45
CA GLN A 118 12.65 -20.06 -1.52
C GLN A 118 11.12 -19.90 -1.44
N LEU A 119 10.60 -18.67 -1.34
CA LEU A 119 9.18 -18.40 -1.29
C LEU A 119 8.46 -18.80 -2.59
N LEU A 120 9.06 -18.54 -3.75
CA LEU A 120 8.46 -18.77 -5.07
C LEU A 120 8.57 -20.24 -5.54
N ASP A 121 9.68 -20.90 -5.23
CA ASP A 121 9.94 -22.28 -5.69
C ASP A 121 9.47 -23.33 -4.66
N PHE A 122 8.99 -22.90 -3.49
CA PHE A 122 8.48 -23.81 -2.48
C PHE A 122 7.24 -24.57 -2.99
N LYS A 123 7.27 -25.90 -2.83
CA LYS A 123 6.13 -26.75 -3.21
C LYS A 123 5.09 -26.76 -2.08
N TYR A 124 4.08 -25.93 -2.21
CA TYR A 124 2.96 -25.82 -1.26
C TYR A 124 2.02 -27.03 -1.31
N VAL A 125 2.57 -28.26 -1.17
CA VAL A 125 1.84 -29.52 -1.41
C VAL A 125 0.62 -29.66 -0.51
N ASN A 126 0.73 -29.23 0.73
CA ASN A 126 -0.29 -29.41 1.78
C ASN A 126 -1.20 -28.18 1.97
N LEU A 127 -1.00 -27.11 1.18
CA LEU A 127 -1.86 -25.92 1.28
C LEU A 127 -3.03 -26.01 0.31
N LYS A 128 -4.23 -25.78 0.83
CA LYS A 128 -5.40 -25.54 -0.02
C LYS A 128 -5.12 -24.35 -0.94
N HIS A 129 -5.56 -24.45 -2.20
CA HIS A 129 -5.41 -23.38 -3.20
C HIS A 129 -3.95 -23.06 -3.53
N LYS A 130 -3.07 -24.07 -3.53
CA LYS A 130 -1.62 -23.89 -3.75
C LYS A 130 -1.32 -23.13 -5.05
N THR A 131 -1.89 -23.53 -6.18
CA THR A 131 -1.65 -22.91 -7.49
C THR A 131 -2.05 -21.44 -7.48
N ARG A 132 -3.26 -21.11 -7.03
CA ARG A 132 -3.69 -19.72 -6.89
C ARG A 132 -2.76 -18.90 -6.00
N ASN A 133 -2.40 -19.43 -4.83
CA ASN A 133 -1.59 -18.71 -3.85
C ASN A 133 -0.16 -18.50 -4.37
N GLN A 134 0.41 -19.50 -5.03
CA GLN A 134 1.73 -19.41 -5.67
C GLN A 134 1.74 -18.38 -6.80
N THR A 135 0.74 -18.43 -7.69
CA THR A 135 0.58 -17.45 -8.78
C THR A 135 0.42 -16.03 -8.24
N LEU A 136 -0.32 -15.86 -7.14
CA LEU A 136 -0.51 -14.57 -6.49
C LEU A 136 0.82 -14.00 -5.99
N ILE A 137 1.65 -14.81 -5.32
CA ILE A 137 2.96 -14.38 -4.80
C ILE A 137 3.93 -14.10 -5.94
N GLU A 138 3.96 -14.97 -6.96
CA GLU A 138 4.76 -14.77 -8.17
C GLU A 138 4.43 -13.42 -8.80
N LEU A 139 3.13 -13.13 -9.02
CA LEU A 139 2.71 -11.88 -9.64
C LEU A 139 3.04 -10.65 -8.79
N LEU A 140 2.88 -10.73 -7.46
CA LEU A 140 3.28 -9.64 -6.56
C LEU A 140 4.76 -9.31 -6.68
N TYR A 141 5.62 -10.34 -6.75
CA TYR A 141 7.06 -10.12 -6.86
C TYR A 141 7.48 -9.73 -8.27
N ALA A 142 6.93 -10.36 -9.30
CA ALA A 142 7.29 -10.07 -10.69
C ALA A 142 6.92 -8.64 -11.14
N THR A 143 5.92 -8.03 -10.50
CA THR A 143 5.35 -6.75 -10.96
C THR A 143 5.41 -5.64 -9.94
N GLY A 144 5.69 -5.95 -8.69
CA GLY A 144 5.64 -4.99 -7.60
C GLY A 144 4.28 -4.33 -7.39
N LEU A 145 3.17 -4.96 -7.77
CA LEU A 145 1.81 -4.43 -7.57
C LEU A 145 1.52 -4.11 -6.11
N ARG A 146 0.70 -3.06 -5.88
CA ARG A 146 0.09 -2.85 -4.56
C ARG A 146 -0.96 -3.94 -4.31
N VAL A 147 -1.16 -4.32 -3.05
CA VAL A 147 -2.17 -5.33 -2.68
C VAL A 147 -3.57 -4.99 -3.20
N SER A 148 -3.96 -3.72 -3.20
CA SER A 148 -5.23 -3.28 -3.76
C SER A 148 -5.30 -3.45 -5.27
N GLU A 149 -4.23 -3.12 -5.99
CA GLU A 149 -4.13 -3.31 -7.44
C GLU A 149 -4.29 -4.80 -7.81
N LEU A 150 -3.61 -5.68 -7.07
CA LEU A 150 -3.75 -7.13 -7.25
C LEU A 150 -5.19 -7.62 -7.01
N CYS A 151 -5.86 -7.13 -5.97
CA CYS A 151 -7.24 -7.53 -5.65
C CYS A 151 -8.24 -7.12 -6.73
N TYR A 152 -8.00 -5.99 -7.39
CA TYR A 152 -8.90 -5.45 -8.43
C TYR A 152 -8.48 -5.84 -9.85
N LEU A 153 -7.36 -6.57 -10.02
CA LEU A 153 -6.86 -6.99 -11.32
C LEU A 153 -7.85 -7.94 -11.98
N LYS A 154 -8.18 -7.68 -13.24
CA LYS A 154 -9.09 -8.48 -14.05
C LYS A 154 -8.33 -9.31 -15.09
N ILE A 155 -8.97 -10.36 -15.61
CA ILE A 155 -8.39 -11.18 -16.69
C ILE A 155 -8.08 -10.30 -17.91
N GLY A 156 -8.99 -9.38 -18.27
CA GLY A 156 -8.80 -8.49 -19.41
C GLY A 156 -7.69 -7.43 -19.23
N ASP A 157 -7.11 -7.31 -18.03
CA ASP A 157 -5.94 -6.46 -17.81
C ASP A 157 -4.62 -7.15 -18.15
N LEU A 158 -4.64 -8.46 -18.43
CA LEU A 158 -3.47 -9.26 -18.79
C LEU A 158 -3.28 -9.26 -20.32
N GLN A 159 -2.14 -8.80 -20.77
CA GLN A 159 -1.70 -8.82 -22.17
C GLN A 159 -0.55 -9.83 -22.29
N LEU A 160 -0.90 -11.12 -22.18
CA LEU A 160 0.08 -12.21 -22.02
C LEU A 160 0.99 -12.39 -23.25
N GLU A 161 0.53 -12.05 -24.43
CA GLU A 161 1.33 -12.10 -25.67
C GLU A 161 2.33 -10.94 -25.73
N GLU A 162 1.97 -9.79 -25.15
CA GLU A 162 2.82 -8.62 -25.07
C GLU A 162 3.71 -8.63 -23.82
N LEU A 163 3.62 -9.68 -22.99
CA LEU A 163 4.34 -9.80 -21.71
C LEU A 163 4.12 -8.58 -20.79
N THR A 164 2.88 -8.10 -20.73
CA THR A 164 2.53 -6.94 -19.91
C THR A 164 1.21 -7.15 -19.18
N LEU A 165 0.99 -6.36 -18.16
CA LEU A 165 -0.30 -6.19 -17.51
C LEU A 165 -0.59 -4.71 -17.29
N ARG A 166 -1.87 -4.35 -17.39
CA ARG A 166 -2.38 -3.03 -17.10
C ARG A 166 -2.92 -2.99 -15.66
N THR A 167 -2.62 -1.95 -14.92
CA THR A 167 -3.13 -1.77 -13.56
C THR A 167 -3.51 -0.33 -13.30
N ARG A 168 -4.44 -0.13 -12.34
CA ARG A 168 -4.92 1.19 -11.95
C ARG A 168 -4.48 1.51 -10.53
N GLY A 169 -3.75 2.60 -10.39
CA GLY A 169 -3.22 3.08 -9.12
C GLY A 169 -4.09 4.13 -8.44
N LYS A 170 -3.50 4.85 -7.48
CA LYS A 170 -4.14 5.98 -6.78
C LYS A 170 -4.59 7.05 -7.79
N GLY A 171 -5.81 7.56 -7.65
CA GLY A 171 -6.38 8.55 -8.57
C GLY A 171 -6.80 7.98 -9.92
N ASN A 172 -7.05 6.67 -10.02
CA ASN A 172 -7.45 5.97 -11.25
C ASN A 172 -6.43 6.09 -12.41
N LYS A 173 -5.18 6.42 -12.10
CA LYS A 173 -4.10 6.49 -13.09
C LYS A 173 -3.71 5.07 -13.51
N GLU A 174 -3.80 4.81 -14.81
CA GLU A 174 -3.38 3.53 -15.40
C GLU A 174 -1.88 3.51 -15.60
N ARG A 175 -1.29 2.35 -15.46
CA ARG A 175 0.07 2.06 -15.89
C ARG A 175 0.19 0.64 -16.41
N ILE A 176 1.15 0.41 -17.28
CA ILE A 176 1.51 -0.90 -17.80
C ILE A 176 2.77 -1.35 -17.07
N VAL A 177 2.76 -2.63 -16.65
CA VAL A 177 3.88 -3.26 -15.94
C VAL A 177 4.32 -4.48 -16.76
N PRO A 178 5.61 -4.61 -17.10
CA PRO A 178 6.11 -5.80 -17.78
C PRO A 178 6.05 -7.01 -16.86
N ILE A 179 5.89 -8.20 -17.46
CA ILE A 179 5.93 -9.50 -16.79
C ILE A 179 6.87 -10.44 -17.53
N ALA A 180 7.58 -11.29 -16.79
CA ALA A 180 8.49 -12.26 -17.37
C ALA A 180 7.75 -13.44 -18.00
N ASN A 181 8.36 -14.09 -19.00
CA ASN A 181 7.82 -15.30 -19.64
C ASN A 181 7.47 -16.40 -18.61
N LYS A 182 8.30 -16.61 -17.61
CA LYS A 182 8.06 -17.57 -16.53
C LYS A 182 6.76 -17.26 -15.76
N THR A 183 6.51 -16.01 -15.47
CA THR A 183 5.28 -15.54 -14.82
C THR A 183 4.06 -15.75 -15.71
N VAL A 184 4.19 -15.54 -17.03
CA VAL A 184 3.12 -15.79 -18.00
C VAL A 184 2.73 -17.27 -18.03
N VAL A 185 3.70 -18.19 -18.01
CA VAL A 185 3.42 -19.64 -17.95
C VAL A 185 2.63 -19.99 -16.68
N ILE A 186 3.05 -19.47 -15.52
CA ILE A 186 2.37 -19.70 -14.24
C ILE A 186 0.95 -19.13 -14.27
N LEU A 187 0.76 -17.93 -14.84
CA LEU A 187 -0.55 -17.32 -15.01
C LEU A 187 -1.47 -18.13 -15.92
N LYS A 188 -0.97 -18.62 -17.06
CA LYS A 188 -1.73 -19.46 -17.96
C LYS A 188 -2.20 -20.75 -17.28
N ASN A 189 -1.32 -21.44 -16.57
CA ASN A 189 -1.69 -22.65 -15.83
C ASN A 189 -2.76 -22.35 -14.76
N TYR A 190 -2.63 -21.26 -14.01
CA TYR A 190 -3.66 -20.85 -13.05
C TYR A 190 -5.00 -20.55 -13.73
N LEU A 191 -5.01 -19.79 -14.82
CA LEU A 191 -6.22 -19.38 -15.52
C LEU A 191 -6.99 -20.58 -16.09
N PHE A 192 -6.29 -21.50 -16.72
CA PHE A 192 -6.92 -22.62 -17.46
C PHE A 192 -7.22 -23.82 -16.57
N GLU A 193 -6.42 -24.08 -15.53
CA GLU A 193 -6.58 -25.30 -14.72
C GLU A 193 -7.23 -25.03 -13.36
N ASP A 194 -6.84 -23.98 -12.65
CA ASP A 194 -7.21 -23.82 -11.23
C ASP A 194 -8.29 -22.76 -11.00
N ARG A 195 -8.24 -21.63 -11.74
CA ARG A 195 -9.19 -20.53 -11.55
C ARG A 195 -10.64 -20.95 -11.80
N LEU A 196 -10.87 -21.85 -12.73
CA LEU A 196 -12.21 -22.35 -13.06
C LEU A 196 -12.91 -22.98 -11.83
N ASN A 197 -12.14 -23.61 -10.94
CA ASN A 197 -12.65 -24.21 -9.70
C ASN A 197 -13.21 -23.17 -8.71
N TYR A 198 -12.86 -21.90 -8.87
CA TYR A 198 -13.37 -20.79 -8.03
C TYR A 198 -14.47 -20.00 -8.72
N CYS A 199 -14.61 -20.11 -10.03
CA CYS A 199 -15.52 -19.30 -10.83
C CYS A 199 -16.97 -19.81 -10.70
N LYS A 200 -17.73 -19.26 -9.75
CA LYS A 200 -19.15 -19.61 -9.56
C LYS A 200 -20.08 -18.78 -10.46
N ASN A 201 -19.60 -17.66 -10.98
CA ASN A 201 -20.33 -16.79 -11.90
C ASN A 201 -19.46 -16.59 -13.15
N GLN A 202 -19.99 -16.98 -14.31
CA GLN A 202 -19.28 -16.85 -15.59
C GLN A 202 -18.87 -15.41 -15.95
N ASN A 203 -19.61 -14.42 -15.40
CA ASN A 203 -19.31 -13.00 -15.62
C ASN A 203 -18.26 -12.44 -14.65
N GLU A 204 -17.71 -13.27 -13.74
CA GLU A 204 -16.69 -12.79 -12.80
C GLU A 204 -15.33 -12.62 -13.49
N SER A 205 -14.92 -11.37 -13.65
CA SER A 205 -13.73 -11.00 -14.41
C SER A 205 -12.46 -10.84 -13.58
N HIS A 206 -12.54 -10.80 -12.24
CA HIS A 206 -11.36 -10.65 -11.39
C HIS A 206 -10.43 -11.85 -11.49
N LEU A 207 -9.13 -11.58 -11.49
CA LEU A 207 -8.10 -12.61 -11.65
C LEU A 207 -8.10 -13.60 -10.48
N PHE A 208 -8.02 -13.10 -9.24
CA PHE A 208 -7.93 -13.93 -8.05
C PHE A 208 -9.25 -13.99 -7.28
N LEU A 209 -9.79 -15.20 -7.15
CA LEU A 209 -11.07 -15.46 -6.50
C LEU A 209 -10.91 -16.24 -5.19
N SER A 210 -11.84 -16.01 -4.27
CA SER A 210 -12.05 -16.82 -3.07
C SER A 210 -12.81 -18.11 -3.41
N GLN A 211 -12.93 -19.05 -2.46
CA GLN A 211 -13.76 -20.25 -2.60
C GLN A 211 -15.24 -19.93 -2.88
N GLN A 212 -15.68 -18.73 -2.48
CA GLN A 212 -17.05 -18.27 -2.69
C GLN A 212 -17.28 -17.65 -4.08
N GLY A 213 -16.26 -17.61 -4.94
CA GLY A 213 -16.32 -17.00 -6.27
C GLY A 213 -16.26 -15.46 -6.24
N LYS A 214 -15.92 -14.85 -5.11
CA LYS A 214 -15.78 -13.39 -4.96
C LYS A 214 -14.30 -12.98 -5.06
N PRO A 215 -13.99 -11.75 -5.47
CA PRO A 215 -12.64 -11.22 -5.45
C PRO A 215 -11.97 -11.37 -4.08
N LEU A 216 -10.67 -11.60 -4.05
CA LEU A 216 -9.92 -11.67 -2.80
C LEU A 216 -9.86 -10.30 -2.13
N SER A 217 -10.13 -10.25 -0.82
CA SER A 217 -9.91 -9.04 -0.03
C SER A 217 -8.42 -8.82 0.25
N ARG A 218 -8.02 -7.55 0.48
CA ARG A 218 -6.66 -7.19 0.89
C ARG A 218 -6.20 -7.97 2.13
N GLN A 219 -7.12 -8.16 3.09
CA GLN A 219 -6.83 -8.92 4.30
C GLN A 219 -6.53 -10.39 3.99
N ARG A 220 -7.31 -11.02 3.08
CA ARG A 220 -7.06 -12.41 2.68
C ARG A 220 -5.73 -12.56 1.94
N VAL A 221 -5.39 -11.65 1.03
CA VAL A 221 -4.07 -11.63 0.38
C VAL A 221 -2.94 -11.54 1.41
N TRP A 222 -3.10 -10.71 2.43
CA TRP A 222 -2.12 -10.57 3.50
C TRP A 222 -1.94 -11.86 4.31
N GLN A 223 -3.03 -12.56 4.61
CA GLN A 223 -3.01 -13.88 5.24
C GLN A 223 -2.30 -14.93 4.37
N ILE A 224 -2.63 -14.97 3.07
CA ILE A 224 -2.01 -15.89 2.11
C ILE A 224 -0.49 -15.69 2.07
N VAL A 225 -0.02 -14.44 1.98
CA VAL A 225 1.42 -14.13 1.98
C VAL A 225 2.09 -14.66 3.26
N LYS A 226 1.46 -14.48 4.42
CA LYS A 226 1.98 -15.00 5.70
C LYS A 226 1.99 -16.54 5.75
N GLU A 227 0.90 -17.17 5.34
CA GLU A 227 0.77 -18.63 5.29
C GLU A 227 1.87 -19.24 4.41
N CYS A 228 2.07 -18.67 3.22
CA CYS A 228 3.10 -19.13 2.28
C CYS A 228 4.51 -18.91 2.84
N ALA A 229 4.78 -17.78 3.46
CA ALA A 229 6.07 -17.50 4.06
C ALA A 229 6.40 -18.46 5.21
N PHE A 230 5.44 -18.69 6.07
CA PHE A 230 5.58 -19.64 7.17
C PHE A 230 5.87 -21.05 6.64
N SER A 231 5.13 -21.51 5.64
CA SER A 231 5.32 -22.82 5.00
C SER A 231 6.69 -22.93 4.32
N ALA A 232 7.20 -21.85 3.74
CA ALA A 232 8.52 -21.79 3.13
C ALA A 232 9.65 -21.65 4.17
N GLY A 233 9.36 -21.65 5.48
CA GLY A 233 10.36 -21.55 6.54
C GLY A 233 10.99 -20.16 6.70
N ILE A 234 10.35 -19.12 6.17
CA ILE A 234 10.86 -17.74 6.27
C ILE A 234 10.47 -17.16 7.63
N LYS A 235 11.48 -16.87 8.46
CA LYS A 235 11.30 -16.38 9.84
C LYS A 235 10.96 -14.89 9.93
N LYS A 236 11.25 -14.11 8.88
CA LYS A 236 10.94 -12.67 8.82
C LYS A 236 9.45 -12.40 8.77
N ARG A 237 9.02 -11.26 9.28
CA ARG A 237 7.65 -10.78 9.12
C ARG A 237 7.45 -10.26 7.69
N ILE A 238 6.77 -11.03 6.85
CA ILE A 238 6.48 -10.64 5.48
C ILE A 238 5.04 -10.18 5.29
N SER A 239 4.91 -9.26 4.34
CA SER A 239 3.64 -8.68 3.90
C SER A 239 3.69 -8.43 2.39
N PRO A 240 2.58 -8.13 1.72
CA PRO A 240 2.61 -7.69 0.33
C PRO A 240 3.51 -6.47 0.08
N HIS A 241 3.61 -5.57 1.07
CA HIS A 241 4.53 -4.42 1.00
C HIS A 241 6.00 -4.84 1.05
N THR A 242 6.33 -5.85 1.84
CA THR A 242 7.69 -6.42 1.90
C THR A 242 8.09 -7.00 0.54
N ILE A 243 7.19 -7.77 -0.11
CA ILE A 243 7.44 -8.34 -1.44
C ILE A 243 7.66 -7.22 -2.49
N ARG A 244 6.79 -6.21 -2.51
CA ARG A 244 6.93 -5.06 -3.40
C ARG A 244 8.23 -4.26 -3.13
N HIS A 245 8.64 -4.12 -1.88
CA HIS A 245 9.89 -3.45 -1.53
C HIS A 245 11.10 -4.27 -2.01
N SER A 246 11.05 -5.60 -1.82
CA SER A 246 12.09 -6.50 -2.35
C SER A 246 12.19 -6.45 -3.87
N PHE A 247 11.07 -6.37 -4.60
CA PHE A 247 11.07 -6.12 -6.04
C PHE A 247 11.86 -4.85 -6.40
N ALA A 248 11.54 -3.73 -5.74
CA ALA A 248 12.21 -2.45 -6.02
C ALA A 248 13.71 -2.49 -5.68
N THR A 249 14.07 -3.06 -4.53
CA THR A 249 15.44 -3.17 -4.06
C THR A 249 16.28 -4.04 -4.99
N HIS A 250 15.77 -5.21 -5.38
CA HIS A 250 16.52 -6.12 -6.26
C HIS A 250 16.72 -5.55 -7.66
N LEU A 251 15.73 -4.83 -8.21
CA LEU A 251 15.93 -4.11 -9.48
C LEU A 251 17.02 -3.04 -9.36
N LEU A 252 17.03 -2.30 -8.25
CA LEU A 252 18.01 -1.25 -8.00
C LEU A 252 19.42 -1.83 -7.82
N GLU A 253 19.55 -2.88 -7.02
CA GLU A 253 20.81 -3.60 -6.78
C GLU A 253 21.39 -4.20 -8.06
N ASN A 254 20.53 -4.66 -8.98
CA ASN A 254 20.91 -5.17 -10.28
C ASN A 254 21.24 -4.05 -11.31
N GLY A 255 21.09 -2.77 -10.95
CA GLY A 255 21.47 -1.64 -11.77
C GLY A 255 20.35 -0.95 -12.56
N ALA A 256 19.08 -1.27 -12.29
CA ALA A 256 17.99 -0.53 -12.88
C ALA A 256 17.93 0.90 -12.33
N SER A 257 17.64 1.89 -13.18
CA SER A 257 17.54 3.28 -12.73
C SER A 257 16.34 3.49 -11.80
N LEU A 258 16.51 4.31 -10.76
CA LEU A 258 15.46 4.64 -9.80
C LEU A 258 14.20 5.19 -10.50
N ARG A 259 14.37 5.98 -11.55
CA ARG A 259 13.26 6.54 -12.33
C ARG A 259 12.39 5.46 -12.96
N VAL A 260 12.99 4.45 -13.58
CA VAL A 260 12.28 3.34 -14.21
C VAL A 260 11.55 2.50 -13.15
N ILE A 261 12.19 2.25 -12.00
CA ILE A 261 11.55 1.55 -10.88
C ILE A 261 10.33 2.35 -10.37
N GLN A 262 10.43 3.67 -10.22
CA GLN A 262 9.33 4.54 -9.81
C GLN A 262 8.18 4.52 -10.83
N GLU A 263 8.47 4.51 -12.12
CA GLU A 263 7.48 4.35 -13.20
C GLU A 263 6.75 3.00 -13.08
N MET A 264 7.47 1.89 -12.96
CA MET A 264 6.88 0.56 -12.77
C MET A 264 6.00 0.49 -11.52
N LEU A 265 6.41 1.14 -10.44
CA LEU A 265 5.68 1.15 -9.18
C LEU A 265 4.50 2.13 -9.16
N GLY A 266 4.45 3.11 -10.05
CA GLY A 266 3.42 4.16 -10.08
C GLY A 266 3.47 5.06 -8.84
N HIS A 267 4.65 5.68 -8.60
CA HIS A 267 4.81 6.71 -7.59
C HIS A 267 4.27 8.03 -8.12
N SER A 268 3.38 8.68 -7.35
CA SER A 268 2.60 9.85 -7.78
C SER A 268 3.38 11.16 -7.82
N ASP A 269 4.58 11.24 -7.29
CA ASP A 269 5.35 12.49 -7.17
C ASP A 269 6.14 12.89 -8.42
N ILE A 270 6.06 12.09 -9.49
CA ILE A 270 6.59 12.52 -10.78
C ILE A 270 5.44 13.16 -11.54
N SER A 271 5.35 14.48 -11.45
CA SER A 271 4.39 15.33 -12.13
C SER A 271 4.59 15.25 -13.64
N THR A 272 4.02 14.24 -14.27
CA THR A 272 3.64 14.31 -15.69
C THR A 272 2.67 13.18 -15.98
N THR A 273 1.49 13.53 -16.47
CA THR A 273 0.62 12.63 -17.20
C THR A 273 1.36 12.30 -18.52
N GLN A 274 2.37 11.46 -18.45
CA GLN A 274 2.99 10.93 -19.66
C GLN A 274 2.01 9.94 -20.25
N ILE A 275 1.49 10.25 -21.43
CA ILE A 275 0.85 9.29 -22.31
C ILE A 275 1.94 8.25 -22.60
N TYR A 276 1.78 7.04 -22.05
CA TYR A 276 2.72 5.95 -22.30
C TYR A 276 2.73 5.61 -23.79
N THR A 277 3.81 5.94 -24.45
CA THR A 277 4.01 5.60 -25.87
C THR A 277 4.52 4.16 -26.00
N HIS A 278 4.37 3.56 -27.17
CA HIS A 278 4.94 2.24 -27.48
C HIS A 278 6.46 2.13 -27.21
N VAL A 279 7.16 3.25 -27.31
CA VAL A 279 8.61 3.33 -27.03
C VAL A 279 8.89 3.16 -25.52
N ASP A 280 8.04 3.73 -24.66
CA ASP A 280 8.19 3.60 -23.21
C ASP A 280 7.95 2.17 -22.74
N HIS A 281 7.01 1.44 -23.36
CA HIS A 281 6.74 0.03 -23.03
C HIS A 281 7.94 -0.85 -23.32
N LYS A 282 8.55 -0.74 -24.50
CA LYS A 282 9.75 -1.51 -24.86
C LYS A 282 10.94 -1.21 -23.94
N ARG A 283 11.07 0.04 -23.50
CA ARG A 283 12.11 0.43 -22.54
C ARG A 283 11.91 -0.23 -21.16
N LEU A 284 10.67 -0.19 -20.65
CA LEU A 284 10.33 -0.83 -19.37
C LEU A 284 10.53 -2.34 -19.43
N GLN A 285 10.12 -2.97 -20.55
CA GLN A 285 10.27 -4.40 -20.76
C GLN A 285 11.75 -4.81 -20.82
N LYS A 286 12.58 -4.13 -21.62
CA LYS A 286 14.03 -4.39 -21.67
C LYS A 286 14.71 -4.21 -20.31
N THR A 287 14.29 -3.21 -19.55
CA THR A 287 14.83 -2.98 -18.20
C THR A 287 14.40 -4.10 -17.25
N HIS A 288 13.15 -4.54 -17.32
CA HIS A 288 12.66 -5.66 -16.52
C HIS A 288 13.40 -6.95 -16.89
N GLU A 289 13.49 -7.28 -18.18
CA GLU A 289 14.22 -8.47 -18.67
C GLU A 289 15.68 -8.47 -18.24
N ARG A 290 16.34 -7.32 -18.25
CA ARG A 290 17.76 -7.22 -17.92
C ARG A 290 18.08 -7.28 -16.43
N PHE A 291 17.20 -6.73 -15.59
CA PHE A 291 17.52 -6.46 -14.19
C PHE A 291 16.63 -7.19 -13.19
N HIS A 292 15.51 -7.77 -13.62
CA HIS A 292 14.64 -8.49 -12.70
C HIS A 292 15.14 -9.93 -12.49
N PRO A 293 15.27 -10.43 -11.24
CA PRO A 293 15.82 -11.76 -10.96
C PRO A 293 15.00 -12.94 -11.52
N ARG A 294 13.78 -12.68 -11.96
CA ARG A 294 12.86 -13.70 -12.53
C ARG A 294 12.59 -13.49 -14.03
N ALA A 295 13.28 -12.56 -14.67
CA ALA A 295 13.14 -12.31 -16.10
C ALA A 295 13.70 -13.47 -16.95
#